data_2ad2c56d28a91a4a72f37bd4867e4da2
#
_entry.id   2ad2c56d28a91a4a72f37bd4867e4da2
#
_cell.length_a   1.000
_cell.length_b   1.000
_cell.length_c   1.000
_cell.angle_alpha   90.00
_cell.angle_beta   90.00
_cell.angle_gamma   90.00
#
_symmetry.space_group_name_H-M   'P 1'
#
loop_
_entity.id
_entity.type
_entity.pdbx_description
1 polymer ?
#
loop_
_entity_poly.entity_id
_entity_poly.type
_entity_poly.pdbx_seq_one_letter_code
_entity_poly.pdbx_strand_id
1 'polypeptide(L)'
;MGMKNKVTIALVLGLLLLVLGCRADSSQQLKQQSVKPPITVNQMGKKPVIVILIDSLMDKPLQEAIQEGRAPAMQYLLNQGQYFPHVVSSFPTMSVTIDSTLLTGTYADQHHVPGLVWYSNQKKRMILYGNGAKEALKIDQLQVFLDAIYQLNQVHLNKKTKTIHEELADKGKESASINAIVFRGKTKHALKVPDFIANSNRVPEKMIVTGPKWLSYAALAQLNPKNNWNTPLWKKFGMNDEFSAKDAAFLISQKKLPDVTITYFPENDNLAHRKGPTQLKGIEKADQALQTVLNAYGSWEQAVNNAIWIVMGDSGQSAVYDDRQAATVDIRPLLNHYRIAKLNQPVRTEDQIVIAANERMAYIYAINDNVELSDVVKFLQNEDKLDIIAMKDGKNNIHVTKGKTGKLFSYHPGGKFIDEYGQSWTLSGEEDLVDIKVNNNRIKYGKYPDVLARLHGAMNSHEGRYVVVTVQPGYELVGESSPTHIGGGAHGSLHEKDSLVPLIISGTNTRPKTLRIVDIKDWILQLVNE
;
A
#
# COMPACT_ATOMS: atom_id res chain seq x y z
N MET A 1 -36.53 14.08 7.46
CA MET A 1 -35.21 14.50 7.97
C MET A 1 -34.23 14.25 6.84
N GLY A 2 -33.89 15.09 6.17
CA GLY A 2 -33.79 16.23 5.50
C GLY A 2 -32.72 16.26 4.47
N MET A 3 -33.08 16.50 3.25
CA MET A 3 -32.23 16.78 2.10
C MET A 3 -31.04 17.73 2.39
N LYS A 4 -31.14 18.58 3.44
CA LYS A 4 -30.08 19.50 3.86
C LYS A 4 -28.79 18.81 4.36
N ASN A 5 -28.89 17.68 5.05
CA ASN A 5 -27.69 16.97 5.57
C ASN A 5 -26.94 16.21 4.47
N LYS A 6 -27.63 15.75 3.42
CA LYS A 6 -26.98 15.10 2.27
C LYS A 6 -26.19 16.10 1.41
N VAL A 7 -26.66 17.33 1.32
CA VAL A 7 -25.99 18.41 0.58
C VAL A 7 -24.72 18.89 1.29
N THR A 8 -24.74 18.97 2.62
CA THR A 8 -23.56 19.42 3.39
C THR A 8 -22.42 18.38 3.37
N ILE A 9 -22.76 17.09 3.44
CA ILE A 9 -21.76 16.00 3.37
C ILE A 9 -21.22 15.85 1.95
N ALA A 10 -22.06 16.00 0.91
CA ALA A 10 -21.63 16.00 -0.48
C ALA A 10 -20.74 17.21 -0.82
N LEU A 11 -20.98 18.38 -0.22
CA LEU A 11 -20.14 19.57 -0.35
C LEU A 11 -18.75 19.38 0.29
N VAL A 12 -18.66 18.70 1.42
CA VAL A 12 -17.38 18.46 2.12
C VAL A 12 -16.51 17.45 1.37
N LEU A 13 -17.08 16.44 0.72
CA LEU A 13 -16.30 15.50 -0.11
C LEU A 13 -16.12 15.97 -1.56
N GLY A 14 -17.02 16.78 -2.08
CA GLY A 14 -16.84 17.48 -3.35
C GLY A 14 -15.69 18.49 -3.30
N LEU A 15 -15.46 19.13 -2.15
CA LEU A 15 -14.32 20.01 -1.90
C LEU A 15 -12.97 19.25 -1.81
N LEU A 16 -12.94 17.98 -1.48
CA LEU A 16 -11.74 17.12 -1.57
C LEU A 16 -11.26 16.94 -3.02
N LEU A 17 -12.11 17.20 -4.01
CA LEU A 17 -11.80 17.07 -5.44
C LEU A 17 -11.71 18.41 -6.18
N LEU A 18 -12.13 19.54 -5.60
CA LEU A 18 -12.25 20.84 -6.29
C LEU A 18 -11.17 21.87 -5.94
N VAL A 19 -10.15 21.52 -5.16
CA VAL A 19 -8.97 22.40 -4.99
C VAL A 19 -7.96 22.13 -6.12
N LEU A 20 -8.42 22.33 -7.34
CA LEU A 20 -7.58 22.54 -8.52
C LEU A 20 -7.51 24.06 -8.77
N GLY A 21 -6.36 24.63 -8.46
CA GLY A 21 -5.93 25.88 -9.04
C GLY A 21 -6.22 27.14 -8.22
N CYS A 22 -5.23 27.55 -7.44
CA CYS A 22 -4.81 28.95 -7.35
C CYS A 22 -3.30 28.96 -7.05
N ARG A 23 -2.54 29.47 -8.00
CA ARG A 23 -1.13 29.85 -7.82
C ARG A 23 -1.06 30.97 -6.81
N ALA A 24 -0.17 30.81 -5.83
CA ALA A 24 0.48 31.94 -5.18
C ALA A 24 1.96 31.57 -5.04
N ASP A 25 2.77 32.15 -5.88
CA ASP A 25 4.22 32.27 -5.70
C ASP A 25 4.47 33.14 -4.46
N SER A 26 5.14 32.59 -3.48
CA SER A 26 5.80 33.39 -2.44
C SER A 26 7.18 32.79 -2.18
N SER A 27 8.15 33.31 -2.92
CA SER A 27 9.55 33.23 -2.57
C SER A 27 9.78 34.03 -1.27
N GLN A 28 9.89 33.34 -0.14
CA GLN A 28 10.44 33.94 1.08
C GLN A 28 11.80 33.29 1.39
N GLN A 29 12.83 34.15 1.34
CA GLN A 29 14.18 33.88 1.78
C GLN A 29 14.18 33.43 3.25
N LEU A 30 14.69 32.22 3.50
CA LEU A 30 14.97 31.70 4.85
C LEU A 30 16.10 32.51 5.48
N LYS A 31 15.76 33.33 6.46
CA LYS A 31 16.74 33.90 7.39
C LYS A 31 17.34 32.78 8.25
N GLN A 32 18.65 32.70 8.26
CA GLN A 32 19.44 31.87 9.18
C GLN A 32 19.03 32.14 10.63
N GLN A 33 18.45 31.13 11.28
CA GLN A 33 18.27 31.11 12.72
C GLN A 33 19.44 30.40 13.40
N SER A 34 19.89 30.99 14.48
CA SER A 34 21.00 30.61 15.32
C SER A 34 21.14 29.13 15.65
N VAL A 35 22.30 28.60 15.42
CA VAL A 35 22.76 27.25 15.77
C VAL A 35 22.61 27.02 17.28
N LYS A 36 21.74 26.09 17.68
CA LYS A 36 21.76 25.50 19.01
C LYS A 36 22.93 24.52 19.12
N PRO A 37 23.58 24.38 20.28
CA PRO A 37 24.74 23.52 20.44
C PRO A 37 24.41 22.05 20.16
N PRO A 38 25.37 21.24 19.68
CA PRO A 38 25.17 19.87 19.31
C PRO A 38 24.67 19.03 20.49
N ILE A 39 23.68 18.19 20.20
CA ILE A 39 23.16 17.21 21.15
C ILE A 39 24.23 16.12 21.31
N THR A 40 24.98 16.15 22.39
CA THR A 40 25.87 15.06 22.78
C THR A 40 25.00 13.90 23.28
N VAL A 41 24.83 12.86 22.47
CA VAL A 41 24.29 11.57 22.92
C VAL A 41 25.45 10.75 23.47
N ASN A 42 25.71 10.90 24.76
CA ASN A 42 26.56 9.96 25.50
C ASN A 42 25.67 8.86 26.05
N GLN A 43 25.52 7.80 25.28
CA GLN A 43 25.32 6.42 25.76
C GLN A 43 25.68 5.52 24.58
N MET A 44 26.49 4.50 24.80
CA MET A 44 26.71 3.37 23.89
C MET A 44 25.37 2.60 23.75
N GLY A 45 24.40 3.21 23.10
CA GLY A 45 23.08 2.66 22.81
C GLY A 45 22.98 2.36 21.32
N LYS A 46 22.28 1.31 21.01
CA LYS A 46 21.95 0.92 19.63
C LYS A 46 21.28 2.08 18.90
N LYS A 47 21.62 2.26 17.61
CA LYS A 47 20.97 3.28 16.77
C LYS A 47 19.49 2.94 16.56
N PRO A 48 18.57 3.88 16.75
CA PRO A 48 17.18 3.69 16.37
C PRO A 48 17.06 3.52 14.84
N VAL A 49 16.06 2.78 14.41
CA VAL A 49 15.74 2.57 13.00
C VAL A 49 14.59 3.48 12.60
N ILE A 50 14.80 4.29 11.56
CA ILE A 50 13.78 5.16 10.95
C ILE A 50 13.47 4.63 9.56
N VAL A 51 12.24 4.18 9.37
CA VAL A 51 11.70 3.74 8.09
C VAL A 51 10.84 4.84 7.51
N ILE A 52 11.22 5.33 6.33
CA ILE A 52 10.43 6.27 5.52
C ILE A 52 9.86 5.50 4.35
N LEU A 53 8.57 5.25 4.39
CA LEU A 53 7.85 4.61 3.30
C LEU A 53 7.22 5.71 2.42
N ILE A 54 7.65 5.81 1.17
CA ILE A 54 7.18 6.81 0.21
C ILE A 54 6.27 6.11 -0.79
N ASP A 55 5.00 6.46 -0.76
CA ASP A 55 3.97 5.85 -1.60
C ASP A 55 4.29 5.98 -3.09
N SER A 56 4.33 4.86 -3.80
CA SER A 56 4.66 4.78 -5.23
C SER A 56 6.02 5.38 -5.62
N LEU A 57 7.04 5.27 -4.75
CA LEU A 57 8.40 5.63 -5.14
C LEU A 57 8.96 4.57 -6.08
N MET A 58 9.47 5.01 -7.24
CA MET A 58 10.03 4.15 -8.29
C MET A 58 11.48 4.52 -8.59
N ASP A 59 12.30 3.53 -9.00
CA ASP A 59 13.73 3.70 -9.25
C ASP A 59 14.02 4.77 -10.32
N LYS A 60 13.50 4.63 -11.54
CA LYS A 60 13.83 5.55 -12.63
C LYS A 60 13.49 7.00 -12.33
N PRO A 61 12.27 7.35 -11.87
CA PRO A 61 11.95 8.73 -11.49
C PRO A 61 12.78 9.24 -10.31
N LEU A 62 13.17 8.37 -9.37
CA LEU A 62 14.07 8.75 -8.28
C LEU A 62 15.46 9.13 -8.81
N GLN A 63 16.04 8.31 -9.69
CA GLN A 63 17.35 8.61 -10.29
C GLN A 63 17.31 9.91 -11.11
N GLU A 64 16.24 10.15 -11.86
CA GLU A 64 16.04 11.38 -12.61
C GLU A 64 15.91 12.59 -11.67
N ALA A 65 15.11 12.47 -10.59
CA ALA A 65 14.98 13.53 -9.59
C ALA A 65 16.34 13.85 -8.89
N ILE A 66 17.16 12.83 -8.63
CA ILE A 66 18.51 13.01 -8.09
C ILE A 66 19.40 13.74 -9.10
N GLN A 67 19.41 13.33 -10.38
CA GLN A 67 20.21 13.96 -11.43
C GLN A 67 19.81 15.43 -11.65
N GLU A 68 18.54 15.78 -11.52
CA GLU A 68 18.04 17.16 -11.60
C GLU A 68 18.23 17.96 -10.30
N GLY A 69 18.80 17.38 -9.25
CA GLY A 69 18.99 18.05 -7.95
C GLY A 69 17.70 18.26 -7.14
N ARG A 70 16.63 17.57 -7.46
CA ARG A 70 15.31 17.68 -6.78
C ARG A 70 15.17 16.79 -5.55
N ALA A 71 16.08 15.83 -5.37
CA ALA A 71 16.05 14.88 -4.27
C ALA A 71 17.39 14.85 -3.51
N PRO A 72 17.86 15.98 -2.96
CA PRO A 72 19.17 16.08 -2.33
C PRO A 72 19.28 15.26 -1.04
N ALA A 73 18.19 15.10 -0.26
CA ALA A 73 18.21 14.29 0.96
C ALA A 73 18.32 12.81 0.66
N MET A 74 17.55 12.31 -0.33
CA MET A 74 17.66 10.91 -0.79
C MET A 74 19.02 10.65 -1.40
N GLN A 75 19.56 11.58 -2.21
CA GLN A 75 20.92 11.49 -2.76
C GLN A 75 21.97 11.42 -1.65
N TYR A 76 21.83 12.24 -0.60
CA TYR A 76 22.75 12.22 0.54
C TYR A 76 22.73 10.86 1.23
N LEU A 77 21.56 10.33 1.57
CA LEU A 77 21.43 9.01 2.21
C LEU A 77 21.98 7.89 1.33
N LEU A 78 21.72 7.94 0.02
CA LEU A 78 22.26 6.98 -0.95
C LEU A 78 23.80 7.02 -0.97
N ASN A 79 24.41 8.20 -0.98
CA ASN A 79 25.87 8.37 -0.97
C ASN A 79 26.52 7.93 0.35
N GLN A 80 25.77 7.89 1.45
CA GLN A 80 26.24 7.47 2.78
C GLN A 80 25.88 6.00 3.10
N GLY A 81 25.40 5.23 2.12
CA GLY A 81 24.89 3.90 2.40
C GLY A 81 24.83 2.96 1.21
N GLN A 82 23.77 2.21 1.13
CA GLN A 82 23.53 1.18 0.13
C GLN A 82 22.24 1.51 -0.65
N TYR A 83 22.23 1.17 -1.93
CA TYR A 83 21.08 1.35 -2.81
C TYR A 83 20.71 0.04 -3.52
N PHE A 84 19.42 -0.28 -3.49
CA PHE A 84 18.85 -1.43 -4.16
C PHE A 84 17.67 -0.94 -5.02
N PRO A 85 17.80 -0.97 -6.37
CA PRO A 85 16.77 -0.42 -7.25
C PRO A 85 15.51 -1.28 -7.34
N HIS A 86 15.61 -2.57 -6.99
CA HIS A 86 14.59 -3.57 -7.28
C HIS A 86 14.29 -4.44 -6.06
N VAL A 87 13.49 -3.92 -5.13
CA VAL A 87 12.87 -4.70 -4.06
C VAL A 87 11.48 -5.14 -4.53
N VAL A 88 11.16 -6.40 -4.36
CA VAL A 88 9.87 -6.97 -4.81
C VAL A 88 8.79 -6.64 -3.79
N SER A 89 7.77 -5.92 -4.23
CA SER A 89 6.59 -5.58 -3.44
C SER A 89 5.61 -6.77 -3.27
N SER A 90 4.55 -6.58 -2.49
CA SER A 90 3.49 -7.57 -2.28
C SER A 90 2.53 -7.65 -3.48
N PHE A 91 1.50 -8.52 -3.39
CA PHE A 91 0.42 -8.57 -4.36
C PHE A 91 -0.92 -8.84 -3.65
N PRO A 92 -1.99 -8.11 -4.04
CA PRO A 92 -1.99 -6.96 -4.98
C PRO A 92 -1.05 -5.85 -4.53
N THR A 93 -0.51 -5.08 -5.49
CA THR A 93 0.32 -3.91 -5.20
C THR A 93 -0.55 -2.72 -4.75
N MET A 94 -1.35 -2.95 -3.70
CA MET A 94 -2.22 -1.98 -3.03
C MET A 94 -1.64 -1.65 -1.67
N SER A 95 -1.51 -0.38 -1.32
CA SER A 95 -0.78 0.08 -0.12
C SER A 95 -1.24 -0.62 1.17
N VAL A 96 -2.54 -0.89 1.34
CA VAL A 96 -3.06 -1.64 2.51
C VAL A 96 -2.50 -3.07 2.61
N THR A 97 -2.34 -3.76 1.47
CA THR A 97 -1.78 -5.11 1.41
C THR A 97 -0.28 -5.08 1.59
N ILE A 98 0.38 -4.08 0.99
CA ILE A 98 1.83 -3.91 1.06
C ILE A 98 2.26 -3.56 2.48
N ASP A 99 1.62 -2.58 3.12
CA ASP A 99 1.86 -2.21 4.52
C ASP A 99 1.61 -3.39 5.46
N SER A 100 0.55 -4.17 5.20
CA SER A 100 0.30 -5.39 5.96
C SER A 100 1.43 -6.39 5.80
N THR A 101 1.95 -6.58 4.58
CA THR A 101 3.10 -7.45 4.31
C THR A 101 4.37 -6.94 4.98
N LEU A 102 4.69 -5.65 4.84
CA LEU A 102 5.87 -5.02 5.45
C LEU A 102 5.85 -5.19 6.98
N LEU A 103 4.72 -4.91 7.60
CA LEU A 103 4.61 -4.88 9.06
C LEU A 103 4.45 -6.26 9.69
N THR A 104 3.96 -7.25 8.95
CA THR A 104 3.79 -8.62 9.46
C THR A 104 4.90 -9.57 9.03
N GLY A 105 5.65 -9.25 7.95
CA GLY A 105 6.62 -10.16 7.34
C GLY A 105 5.97 -11.38 6.71
N THR A 106 4.71 -11.26 6.24
CA THR A 106 3.95 -12.36 5.63
C THR A 106 3.17 -11.87 4.42
N TYR A 107 2.83 -12.76 3.50
CA TYR A 107 1.90 -12.45 2.40
C TYR A 107 0.43 -12.53 2.85
N ALA A 108 -0.49 -12.20 1.93
CA ALA A 108 -1.90 -12.04 2.23
C ALA A 108 -2.61 -13.32 2.73
N ASP A 109 -2.11 -14.51 2.40
CA ASP A 109 -2.58 -15.79 2.94
C ASP A 109 -2.43 -15.90 4.48
N GLN A 110 -1.51 -15.14 5.05
CA GLN A 110 -1.24 -15.12 6.48
C GLN A 110 -1.86 -13.88 7.16
N HIS A 111 -1.66 -12.67 6.58
CA HIS A 111 -2.14 -11.44 7.21
C HIS A 111 -3.60 -11.11 6.88
N HIS A 112 -4.24 -11.73 5.88
CA HIS A 112 -5.66 -11.65 5.52
C HIS A 112 -6.15 -10.27 5.06
N VAL A 113 -5.29 -9.43 4.52
CA VAL A 113 -5.66 -8.13 3.90
C VAL A 113 -5.50 -8.24 2.39
N PRO A 114 -6.58 -8.56 1.63
CA PRO A 114 -6.46 -8.97 0.24
C PRO A 114 -6.32 -7.81 -0.76
N GLY A 115 -6.67 -6.58 -0.41
CA GLY A 115 -6.66 -5.42 -1.29
C GLY A 115 -7.43 -4.25 -0.72
N LEU A 116 -7.56 -3.15 -1.48
CA LEU A 116 -8.38 -1.99 -1.11
C LEU A 116 -9.87 -2.30 -1.13
N VAL A 117 -10.28 -3.16 -2.08
CA VAL A 117 -11.68 -3.56 -2.28
C VAL A 117 -11.75 -5.07 -2.34
N TRP A 118 -12.61 -5.67 -1.53
CA TRP A 118 -12.83 -7.12 -1.50
C TRP A 118 -14.21 -7.46 -0.93
N TYR A 119 -14.71 -8.66 -1.21
CA TYR A 119 -15.99 -9.13 -0.72
C TYR A 119 -15.81 -10.05 0.49
N SER A 120 -16.51 -9.75 1.58
CA SER A 120 -16.53 -10.59 2.77
C SER A 120 -17.74 -11.55 2.71
N ASN A 121 -17.46 -12.83 2.53
CA ASN A 121 -18.49 -13.88 2.59
C ASN A 121 -19.20 -13.92 3.94
N GLN A 122 -18.46 -13.69 5.03
CA GLN A 122 -19.01 -13.68 6.39
C GLN A 122 -19.97 -12.51 6.61
N LYS A 123 -19.58 -11.30 6.14
CA LYS A 123 -20.39 -10.07 6.32
C LYS A 123 -21.37 -9.85 5.17
N LYS A 124 -21.30 -10.65 4.11
CA LYS A 124 -22.10 -10.54 2.87
C LYS A 124 -22.13 -9.11 2.30
N ARG A 125 -20.97 -8.44 2.32
CA ARG A 125 -20.80 -7.10 1.79
C ARG A 125 -19.40 -6.85 1.25
N MET A 126 -19.27 -5.81 0.44
CA MET A 126 -17.98 -5.26 0.07
C MET A 126 -17.30 -4.60 1.27
N ILE A 127 -16.00 -4.81 1.39
CA ILE A 127 -15.10 -4.11 2.29
C ILE A 127 -14.31 -3.11 1.44
N LEU A 128 -14.25 -1.85 1.87
CA LEU A 128 -13.55 -0.78 1.19
C LEU A 128 -12.69 0.00 2.18
N TYR A 129 -11.42 0.16 1.84
CA TYR A 129 -10.49 0.98 2.63
C TYR A 129 -10.22 2.36 2.01
N GLY A 130 -11.04 2.80 1.04
CA GLY A 130 -10.99 4.16 0.50
C GLY A 130 -10.48 4.28 -0.95
N ASN A 131 -10.86 3.36 -1.82
CA ASN A 131 -10.39 3.29 -3.21
C ASN A 131 -10.86 4.46 -4.12
N GLY A 132 -11.88 5.22 -3.78
CA GLY A 132 -12.29 6.35 -4.61
C GLY A 132 -13.54 7.09 -4.14
N ALA A 133 -13.59 8.38 -4.45
CA ALA A 133 -14.70 9.24 -4.02
C ALA A 133 -16.05 8.82 -4.65
N LYS A 134 -16.04 8.31 -5.89
CA LYS A 134 -17.28 7.87 -6.56
C LYS A 134 -17.83 6.58 -5.97
N GLU A 135 -16.97 5.65 -5.59
CA GLU A 135 -17.36 4.43 -4.88
C GLU A 135 -17.83 4.76 -3.47
N ALA A 136 -17.09 5.62 -2.75
CA ALA A 136 -17.48 6.09 -1.43
C ALA A 136 -18.83 6.81 -1.42
N LEU A 137 -19.20 7.53 -2.49
CA LEU A 137 -20.52 8.18 -2.61
C LEU A 137 -21.66 7.16 -2.82
N LYS A 138 -21.38 6.01 -3.41
CA LYS A 138 -22.37 4.94 -3.63
C LYS A 138 -22.51 3.99 -2.45
N ILE A 139 -21.47 3.87 -1.65
CA ILE A 139 -21.44 3.08 -0.40
C ILE A 139 -21.58 4.03 0.78
N ASP A 140 -21.97 3.53 1.92
CA ASP A 140 -22.00 4.28 3.16
C ASP A 140 -20.60 4.80 3.51
N GLN A 141 -20.36 6.09 3.30
CA GLN A 141 -19.07 6.76 3.53
C GLN A 141 -18.53 6.52 4.94
N LEU A 142 -19.45 6.43 5.91
CA LEU A 142 -19.10 6.15 7.28
C LEU A 142 -18.58 4.73 7.45
N GLN A 143 -19.14 3.76 6.72
CA GLN A 143 -18.64 2.40 6.74
C GLN A 143 -17.25 2.30 6.10
N VAL A 144 -16.98 3.04 5.02
CA VAL A 144 -15.62 3.12 4.41
C VAL A 144 -14.62 3.68 5.41
N PHE A 145 -14.98 4.76 6.12
CA PHE A 145 -14.14 5.32 7.18
C PHE A 145 -13.86 4.30 8.30
N LEU A 146 -14.89 3.60 8.77
CA LEU A 146 -14.73 2.57 9.80
C LEU A 146 -13.90 1.38 9.31
N ASP A 147 -14.10 0.95 8.05
CA ASP A 147 -13.33 -0.15 7.47
C ASP A 147 -11.84 0.22 7.37
N ALA A 148 -11.51 1.43 6.92
CA ALA A 148 -10.13 1.90 6.78
C ALA A 148 -9.42 2.13 8.12
N ILE A 149 -10.05 2.84 9.05
CA ILE A 149 -9.39 3.30 10.28
C ILE A 149 -9.42 2.25 11.39
N TYR A 150 -10.56 1.58 11.55
CA TYR A 150 -10.78 0.66 12.66
C TYR A 150 -10.69 -0.81 12.21
N GLN A 151 -11.55 -1.23 11.24
CA GLN A 151 -11.68 -2.63 10.90
C GLN A 151 -10.39 -3.23 10.34
N LEU A 152 -9.68 -2.49 9.49
CA LEU A 152 -8.40 -2.93 8.92
C LEU A 152 -7.44 -3.38 10.03
N ASN A 153 -7.18 -2.52 10.98
CA ASN A 153 -6.17 -2.75 12.01
C ASN A 153 -6.66 -3.64 13.16
N GLN A 154 -7.95 -3.54 13.55
CA GLN A 154 -8.44 -4.20 14.76
C GLN A 154 -9.17 -5.52 14.48
N VAL A 155 -9.64 -5.73 13.23
CA VAL A 155 -10.50 -6.89 12.89
C VAL A 155 -9.98 -7.67 11.68
N HIS A 156 -9.68 -7.01 10.55
CA HIS A 156 -9.38 -7.71 9.30
C HIS A 156 -7.95 -8.24 9.27
N LEU A 157 -6.98 -7.46 9.75
CA LEU A 157 -5.60 -7.94 9.89
C LEU A 157 -5.55 -9.11 10.88
N ASN A 158 -5.12 -10.28 10.40
CA ASN A 158 -5.14 -11.53 11.15
C ASN A 158 -4.45 -11.39 12.53
N LYS A 159 -5.18 -11.68 13.60
CA LYS A 159 -4.68 -11.56 14.98
C LYS A 159 -3.60 -12.59 15.33
N LYS A 160 -3.52 -13.69 14.59
CA LYS A 160 -2.49 -14.71 14.78
C LYS A 160 -1.14 -14.31 14.20
N THR A 161 -1.14 -13.33 13.28
CA THR A 161 0.06 -12.79 12.63
C THR A 161 0.47 -11.49 13.32
N LYS A 162 1.60 -11.51 14.02
CA LYS A 162 2.10 -10.34 14.76
C LYS A 162 2.67 -9.29 13.82
N THR A 163 2.35 -8.02 14.10
CA THR A 163 3.03 -6.90 13.47
C THR A 163 4.41 -6.66 14.11
N ILE A 164 5.27 -5.91 13.44
CA ILE A 164 6.55 -5.47 14.00
C ILE A 164 6.35 -4.72 15.33
N HIS A 165 5.30 -3.90 15.45
CA HIS A 165 4.99 -3.16 16.68
C HIS A 165 4.63 -4.09 17.85
N GLU A 166 3.90 -5.15 17.57
CA GLU A 166 3.55 -6.17 18.56
C GLU A 166 4.76 -6.97 19.00
N GLU A 167 5.66 -7.35 18.07
CA GLU A 167 6.88 -8.09 18.39
C GLU A 167 7.90 -7.26 19.16
N LEU A 168 8.06 -5.98 18.81
CA LEU A 168 8.91 -5.05 19.55
C LEU A 168 8.40 -4.88 20.99
N ALA A 169 7.09 -4.68 21.16
CA ALA A 169 6.49 -4.57 22.49
C ALA A 169 6.66 -5.85 23.32
N ASP A 170 6.61 -7.04 22.71
CA ASP A 170 6.89 -8.32 23.39
C ASP A 170 8.32 -8.43 23.91
N LYS A 171 9.24 -7.74 23.27
CA LYS A 171 10.66 -7.67 23.65
C LYS A 171 10.99 -6.46 24.53
N GLY A 172 9.98 -5.75 25.04
CA GLY A 172 10.15 -4.55 25.87
C GLY A 172 10.72 -3.34 25.12
N LYS A 173 10.66 -3.35 23.76
CA LYS A 173 11.11 -2.29 22.88
C LYS A 173 9.97 -1.39 22.49
N GLU A 174 10.29 -0.13 22.17
CA GLU A 174 9.30 0.86 21.77
C GLU A 174 9.28 1.06 20.27
N SER A 175 8.12 1.43 19.74
CA SER A 175 7.98 1.81 18.35
C SER A 175 7.01 2.99 18.15
N ALA A 176 7.15 3.64 16.99
CA ALA A 176 6.25 4.69 16.53
C ALA A 176 5.68 4.33 15.16
N SER A 177 4.44 4.72 14.93
CA SER A 177 3.80 4.74 13.62
C SER A 177 3.28 6.14 13.33
N ILE A 178 3.68 6.72 12.22
CA ILE A 178 3.30 8.07 11.79
C ILE A 178 2.67 7.97 10.40
N ASN A 179 1.37 8.15 10.34
CA ASN A 179 0.54 8.04 9.13
C ASN A 179 0.60 6.68 8.39
N ALA A 180 1.26 5.64 8.93
CA ALA A 180 1.21 4.33 8.31
C ALA A 180 -0.23 3.79 8.32
N ILE A 181 -0.68 3.22 7.21
CA ILE A 181 -2.05 2.72 7.02
C ILE A 181 -2.32 1.56 7.99
N VAL A 182 -1.33 0.69 8.17
CA VAL A 182 -1.35 -0.39 9.15
C VAL A 182 -0.49 0.01 10.34
N PHE A 183 -1.08 -0.01 11.54
CA PHE A 183 -0.42 0.44 12.76
C PHE A 183 -0.73 -0.42 13.99
N ARG A 184 -1.37 -1.58 13.84
CA ARG A 184 -1.73 -2.42 14.99
C ARG A 184 -0.53 -2.71 15.87
N GLY A 185 -0.72 -2.53 17.19
CA GLY A 185 0.26 -2.75 18.23
C GLY A 185 -0.42 -3.14 19.54
N LYS A 186 0.25 -2.95 20.69
CA LYS A 186 -0.26 -3.36 22.02
C LYS A 186 -0.73 -2.22 22.91
N THR A 187 -0.43 -0.97 22.55
CA THR A 187 -0.80 0.20 23.35
C THR A 187 -2.17 0.72 22.92
N LYS A 188 -3.06 1.00 23.87
CA LYS A 188 -4.38 1.58 23.58
C LYS A 188 -4.26 3.07 23.28
N HIS A 189 -4.93 3.53 22.22
CA HIS A 189 -5.04 4.92 21.81
C HIS A 189 -6.50 5.29 21.60
N ALA A 190 -6.84 6.53 21.92
CA ALA A 190 -8.15 7.11 21.61
C ALA A 190 -8.01 8.04 20.39
N LEU A 191 -8.44 7.56 19.23
CA LEU A 191 -8.50 8.38 18.02
C LEU A 191 -9.66 9.37 18.14
N LYS A 192 -9.38 10.66 17.97
CA LYS A 192 -10.41 11.71 18.02
C LYS A 192 -11.13 11.77 16.66
N VAL A 193 -12.38 11.38 16.63
CA VAL A 193 -13.20 11.43 15.41
C VAL A 193 -13.62 12.89 15.15
N PRO A 194 -13.47 13.42 13.92
CA PRO A 194 -13.92 14.76 13.59
C PRO A 194 -15.42 14.96 13.86
N ASP A 195 -15.80 16.11 14.40
CA ASP A 195 -17.17 16.39 14.85
C ASP A 195 -18.23 16.17 13.75
N PHE A 196 -17.91 16.50 12.50
CA PHE A 196 -18.83 16.30 11.37
C PHE A 196 -19.13 14.82 11.07
N ILE A 197 -18.26 13.89 11.50
CA ILE A 197 -18.46 12.43 11.44
C ILE A 197 -19.18 11.96 12.71
N ALA A 198 -18.73 12.41 13.88
CA ALA A 198 -19.29 12.03 15.19
C ALA A 198 -20.75 12.48 15.34
N ASN A 199 -21.10 13.66 14.84
CA ASN A 199 -22.48 14.19 14.86
C ASN A 199 -23.49 13.36 14.05
N SER A 200 -23.03 12.33 13.32
CA SER A 200 -23.93 11.37 12.65
C SER A 200 -24.62 10.40 13.63
N ASN A 201 -24.24 10.38 14.90
CA ASN A 201 -24.66 9.43 15.95
C ASN A 201 -24.40 7.94 15.60
N ARG A 202 -23.60 7.67 14.57
CA ARG A 202 -23.25 6.31 14.11
C ARG A 202 -21.81 5.92 14.46
N VAL A 203 -20.98 6.90 14.85
CA VAL A 203 -19.58 6.72 15.27
C VAL A 203 -19.37 7.47 16.58
N PRO A 204 -18.70 6.88 17.56
CA PRO A 204 -18.38 7.57 18.81
C PRO A 204 -17.36 8.70 18.55
N GLU A 205 -17.38 9.75 19.39
CA GLU A 205 -16.41 10.86 19.33
C GLU A 205 -14.96 10.38 19.46
N LYS A 206 -14.75 9.24 20.10
CA LYS A 206 -13.44 8.61 20.27
C LYS A 206 -13.52 7.13 19.91
N MET A 207 -12.63 6.70 19.02
CA MET A 207 -12.45 5.27 18.73
C MET A 207 -11.21 4.74 19.46
N ILE A 208 -11.39 3.68 20.23
CA ILE A 208 -10.26 3.03 20.91
C ILE A 208 -9.65 2.00 19.97
N VAL A 209 -8.37 2.19 19.65
CA VAL A 209 -7.56 1.29 18.82
C VAL A 209 -6.33 0.82 19.59
N THR A 210 -5.70 -0.26 19.12
CA THR A 210 -4.37 -0.66 19.59
C THR A 210 -3.33 -0.31 18.53
N GLY A 211 -2.23 0.29 18.96
CA GLY A 211 -1.13 0.74 18.12
C GLY A 211 0.23 0.57 18.82
N PRO A 212 1.32 1.09 18.23
CA PRO A 212 2.63 1.20 18.90
C PRO A 212 2.55 2.15 20.09
N LYS A 213 3.64 2.29 20.86
CA LYS A 213 3.70 3.25 21.97
C LYS A 213 3.43 4.68 21.52
N TRP A 214 3.98 5.08 20.38
CA TRP A 214 3.82 6.40 19.78
C TRP A 214 3.01 6.27 18.49
N LEU A 215 1.78 6.75 18.49
CA LEU A 215 0.88 6.72 17.32
C LEU A 215 0.54 8.14 16.90
N SER A 216 0.82 8.45 15.63
CA SER A 216 0.33 9.63 14.93
C SER A 216 -0.44 9.19 13.70
N TYR A 217 -1.68 9.64 13.56
CA TYR A 217 -2.54 9.26 12.45
C TYR A 217 -3.40 10.46 12.04
N ALA A 218 -2.86 11.29 11.18
CA ALA A 218 -3.51 12.49 10.68
C ALA A 218 -4.12 13.34 11.83
N ALA A 219 -5.27 13.94 11.63
CA ALA A 219 -5.99 14.71 12.66
C ALA A 219 -6.57 13.85 13.78
N LEU A 220 -6.59 12.53 13.63
CA LEU A 220 -7.22 11.61 14.61
C LEU A 220 -6.32 11.33 15.82
N ALA A 221 -4.99 11.35 15.63
CA ALA A 221 -3.98 11.22 16.66
C ALA A 221 -2.72 11.99 16.25
N GLN A 222 -2.23 12.87 17.09
CA GLN A 222 -1.16 13.81 16.77
C GLN A 222 -0.11 13.79 17.88
N LEU A 223 1.17 13.63 17.52
CA LEU A 223 2.28 13.63 18.47
C LEU A 223 2.78 15.05 18.75
N ASN A 224 2.88 15.88 17.71
CA ASN A 224 3.31 17.27 17.83
C ASN A 224 2.09 18.20 17.98
N PRO A 225 1.83 18.78 19.17
CA PRO A 225 0.68 19.66 19.38
C PRO A 225 0.66 20.90 18.48
N LYS A 226 1.82 21.28 17.92
CA LYS A 226 1.96 22.44 17.02
C LYS A 226 1.73 22.10 15.55
N ASN A 227 1.44 20.84 15.20
CA ASN A 227 1.26 20.39 13.81
C ASN A 227 -0.15 20.62 13.25
N ASN A 228 -1.00 21.39 13.94
CA ASN A 228 -2.39 21.69 13.56
C ASN A 228 -2.54 22.37 12.18
N TRP A 229 -1.50 23.10 11.72
CA TRP A 229 -1.50 23.72 10.39
C TRP A 229 -1.51 22.72 9.24
N ASN A 230 -1.20 21.47 9.50
CA ASN A 230 -1.16 20.39 8.51
C ASN A 230 -2.38 19.48 8.56
N THR A 231 -3.35 19.75 9.46
CA THR A 231 -4.58 18.95 9.63
C THR A 231 -5.86 19.52 9.00
N PRO A 232 -5.91 20.71 8.37
CA PRO A 232 -7.13 21.17 7.72
C PRO A 232 -7.60 20.23 6.58
N LEU A 233 -8.87 20.37 6.19
CA LEU A 233 -9.49 19.58 5.11
C LEU A 233 -8.70 19.63 3.80
N TRP A 234 -8.25 20.83 3.39
CA TRP A 234 -7.46 21.03 2.17
C TRP A 234 -6.03 20.42 2.23
N LYS A 235 -5.56 20.04 3.40
CA LYS A 235 -4.35 19.25 3.64
C LYS A 235 -4.67 17.79 3.99
N LYS A 236 -5.80 17.27 3.51
CA LYS A 236 -6.26 15.88 3.69
C LYS A 236 -6.29 15.46 5.16
N PHE A 237 -6.71 16.36 6.04
CA PHE A 237 -6.77 16.15 7.50
C PHE A 237 -5.45 15.70 8.15
N GLY A 238 -4.30 15.96 7.52
CA GLY A 238 -3.00 15.52 8.02
C GLY A 238 -2.45 14.24 7.35
N MET A 239 -3.18 13.64 6.43
CA MET A 239 -2.65 12.55 5.59
C MET A 239 -1.82 13.17 4.46
N ASN A 240 -0.65 13.71 4.81
CA ASN A 240 0.31 14.38 3.91
C ASN A 240 1.74 14.27 4.43
N ASP A 241 2.70 14.44 3.54
CA ASP A 241 4.14 14.28 3.82
C ASP A 241 4.65 15.27 4.87
N GLU A 242 4.19 16.52 4.81
CA GLU A 242 4.59 17.57 5.75
C GLU A 242 4.18 17.28 7.20
N PHE A 243 2.95 16.77 7.38
CA PHE A 243 2.47 16.35 8.70
C PHE A 243 3.33 15.20 9.24
N SER A 244 3.55 14.17 8.42
CA SER A 244 4.35 13.00 8.80
C SER A 244 5.77 13.39 9.19
N ALA A 245 6.42 14.24 8.39
CA ALA A 245 7.76 14.71 8.65
C ALA A 245 7.86 15.53 9.93
N LYS A 246 6.91 16.42 10.21
CA LYS A 246 6.90 17.25 11.43
C LYS A 246 6.68 16.46 12.70
N ASP A 247 5.86 15.40 12.66
CA ASP A 247 5.66 14.52 13.81
C ASP A 247 6.88 13.62 14.05
N ALA A 248 7.55 13.14 12.99
CA ALA A 248 8.82 12.43 13.12
C ALA A 248 9.92 13.35 13.69
N ALA A 249 10.09 14.56 13.14
CA ALA A 249 11.03 15.56 13.62
C ALA A 249 10.77 15.99 15.09
N PHE A 250 9.51 16.00 15.52
CA PHE A 250 9.14 16.25 16.91
C PHE A 250 9.69 15.16 17.84
N LEU A 251 9.54 13.87 17.52
CA LEU A 251 10.10 12.79 18.33
C LEU A 251 11.63 12.91 18.46
N ILE A 252 12.31 13.25 17.37
CA ILE A 252 13.76 13.46 17.35
C ILE A 252 14.13 14.65 18.25
N SER A 253 13.50 15.81 18.06
CA SER A 253 13.80 17.04 18.79
C SER A 253 13.50 16.94 20.29
N GLN A 254 12.52 16.13 20.68
CA GLN A 254 12.17 15.86 22.07
C GLN A 254 13.00 14.73 22.70
N LYS A 255 13.95 14.14 21.96
CA LYS A 255 14.74 12.96 22.39
C LYS A 255 13.84 11.78 22.82
N LYS A 256 12.73 11.60 22.12
CA LYS A 256 11.72 10.56 22.37
C LYS A 256 11.62 9.55 21.22
N LEU A 257 12.63 9.52 20.34
CA LEU A 257 12.66 8.58 19.23
C LEU A 257 12.75 7.14 19.79
N PRO A 258 11.78 6.27 19.46
CA PRO A 258 11.80 4.89 19.93
C PRO A 258 12.78 4.03 19.11
N ASP A 259 12.92 2.74 19.46
CA ASP A 259 13.81 1.80 18.76
C ASP A 259 13.49 1.70 17.25
N VAL A 260 12.21 1.73 16.87
CA VAL A 260 11.77 1.73 15.46
C VAL A 260 10.69 2.79 15.25
N THR A 261 10.86 3.64 14.23
CA THR A 261 9.86 4.61 13.78
C THR A 261 9.51 4.33 12.33
N ILE A 262 8.24 4.10 12.04
CA ILE A 262 7.71 3.92 10.67
C ILE A 262 6.91 5.15 10.32
N THR A 263 7.33 5.84 9.25
CA THR A 263 6.74 7.09 8.78
C THR A 263 6.32 6.94 7.32
N TYR A 264 5.07 7.24 7.01
CA TYR A 264 4.50 7.13 5.67
C TYR A 264 4.32 8.50 5.03
N PHE A 265 4.78 8.63 3.77
CA PHE A 265 4.66 9.80 2.92
C PHE A 265 3.73 9.51 1.74
N PRO A 266 2.46 9.91 1.79
CA PRO A 266 1.41 9.49 0.84
C PRO A 266 1.29 10.33 -0.44
N GLU A 267 2.01 11.45 -0.61
CA GLU A 267 1.64 12.42 -1.65
C GLU A 267 2.18 12.10 -3.03
N ASN A 268 3.28 11.33 -3.13
CA ASN A 268 3.87 11.00 -4.43
C ASN A 268 2.93 10.11 -5.26
N ASP A 269 2.26 9.13 -4.66
CA ASP A 269 1.27 8.27 -5.30
C ASP A 269 0.17 9.08 -6.02
N ASN A 270 -0.45 10.02 -5.31
CA ASN A 270 -1.50 10.86 -5.89
C ASN A 270 -1.04 11.67 -7.11
N LEU A 271 0.23 12.06 -7.18
CA LEU A 271 0.80 12.77 -8.32
C LEU A 271 1.10 11.82 -9.47
N ALA A 272 1.58 10.60 -9.17
CA ALA A 272 1.80 9.57 -10.17
C ALA A 272 0.47 9.12 -10.81
N HIS A 273 -0.58 8.92 -10.03
CA HIS A 273 -1.93 8.64 -10.54
C HIS A 273 -2.46 9.71 -11.51
N ARG A 274 -2.16 10.98 -11.27
CA ARG A 274 -2.70 12.08 -12.09
C ARG A 274 -1.83 12.49 -13.26
N LYS A 275 -0.50 12.31 -13.16
CA LYS A 275 0.47 12.84 -14.14
C LYS A 275 1.35 11.75 -14.76
N GLY A 276 1.12 10.50 -14.38
CA GLY A 276 1.90 9.36 -14.82
C GLY A 276 3.12 9.07 -13.94
N PRO A 277 3.67 7.86 -14.09
CA PRO A 277 4.75 7.34 -13.25
C PRO A 277 6.09 8.07 -13.41
N THR A 278 6.27 8.86 -14.44
CA THR A 278 7.52 9.61 -14.72
C THR A 278 7.54 11.01 -14.09
N GLN A 279 6.50 11.42 -13.35
CA GLN A 279 6.46 12.72 -12.71
C GLN A 279 7.46 12.79 -11.54
N LEU A 280 8.17 13.92 -11.41
CA LEU A 280 9.21 14.13 -10.39
C LEU A 280 8.74 14.98 -9.21
N LYS A 281 7.62 15.68 -9.34
CA LYS A 281 7.15 16.64 -8.32
C LYS A 281 6.76 15.98 -7.01
N GLY A 282 6.25 14.74 -7.06
CA GLY A 282 5.93 13.97 -5.87
C GLY A 282 7.19 13.58 -5.08
N ILE A 283 8.22 13.14 -5.81
CA ILE A 283 9.52 12.78 -5.23
C ILE A 283 10.18 14.01 -4.60
N GLU A 284 10.17 15.16 -5.30
CA GLU A 284 10.68 16.43 -4.78
C GLU A 284 10.02 16.83 -3.45
N LYS A 285 8.68 16.65 -3.33
CA LYS A 285 7.95 16.93 -2.09
C LYS A 285 8.31 15.94 -0.97
N ALA A 286 8.37 14.66 -1.28
CA ALA A 286 8.77 13.64 -0.31
C ALA A 286 10.22 13.88 0.18
N ASP A 287 11.11 14.33 -0.70
CA ASP A 287 12.48 14.71 -0.33
C ASP A 287 12.51 15.94 0.58
N GLN A 288 11.69 16.97 0.31
CA GLN A 288 11.55 18.14 1.19
C GLN A 288 11.03 17.74 2.59
N ALA A 289 10.12 16.79 2.66
CA ALA A 289 9.65 16.21 3.91
C ALA A 289 10.79 15.44 4.61
N LEU A 290 11.55 14.64 3.90
CA LEU A 290 12.71 13.91 4.41
C LEU A 290 13.79 14.87 4.93
N GLN A 291 14.08 16.00 4.23
CA GLN A 291 14.97 17.06 4.73
C GLN A 291 14.52 17.59 6.10
N THR A 292 13.21 17.76 6.30
CA THR A 292 12.66 18.21 7.60
C THR A 292 13.01 17.21 8.71
N VAL A 293 12.96 15.91 8.44
CA VAL A 293 13.30 14.87 9.42
C VAL A 293 14.80 14.82 9.69
N LEU A 294 15.64 14.89 8.64
CA LEU A 294 17.10 14.90 8.78
C LEU A 294 17.60 16.15 9.53
N ASN A 295 17.03 17.32 9.24
CA ASN A 295 17.38 18.58 9.87
C ASN A 295 17.08 18.61 11.39
N ALA A 296 16.18 17.75 11.88
CA ALA A 296 15.88 17.64 13.30
C ALA A 296 17.07 17.13 14.14
N TYR A 297 18.08 16.53 13.50
CA TYR A 297 19.35 16.14 14.14
C TYR A 297 20.39 17.27 14.22
N GLY A 298 20.11 18.43 13.60
CA GLY A 298 21.04 19.54 13.52
C GLY A 298 21.90 19.52 12.24
N SER A 299 22.36 18.35 11.80
CA SER A 299 22.98 18.14 10.49
C SER A 299 22.65 16.75 9.94
N TRP A 300 22.76 16.59 8.63
CA TRP A 300 22.53 15.30 7.98
C TRP A 300 23.59 14.26 8.36
N GLU A 301 24.81 14.70 8.60
CA GLU A 301 25.87 13.84 9.12
C GLU A 301 25.50 13.27 10.51
N GLN A 302 25.00 14.14 11.41
CA GLN A 302 24.51 13.69 12.71
C GLN A 302 23.32 12.74 12.58
N ALA A 303 22.43 12.95 11.61
CA ALA A 303 21.31 12.07 11.35
C ALA A 303 21.77 10.65 11.02
N VAL A 304 22.72 10.48 10.10
CA VAL A 304 23.27 9.16 9.69
C VAL A 304 24.11 8.53 10.80
N ASN A 305 24.84 9.35 11.56
CA ASN A 305 25.65 8.86 12.68
C ASN A 305 24.81 8.36 13.86
N ASN A 306 23.61 8.91 14.06
CA ASN A 306 22.76 8.61 15.24
C ASN A 306 21.53 7.76 14.95
N ALA A 307 21.24 7.40 13.70
CA ALA A 307 20.12 6.54 13.34
C ALA A 307 20.46 5.67 12.12
N ILE A 308 19.73 4.56 11.97
CA ILE A 308 19.69 3.76 10.76
C ILE A 308 18.49 4.25 9.95
N TRP A 309 18.73 4.57 8.69
CA TRP A 309 17.72 5.07 7.76
C TRP A 309 17.39 4.03 6.71
N ILE A 310 16.09 3.76 6.55
CA ILE A 310 15.53 2.89 5.53
C ILE A 310 14.50 3.74 4.77
N VAL A 311 14.82 4.14 3.53
CA VAL A 311 13.90 4.89 2.67
C VAL A 311 13.53 3.98 1.50
N MET A 312 12.24 3.74 1.30
CA MET A 312 11.78 2.78 0.29
C MET A 312 10.42 3.14 -0.29
N GLY A 313 10.14 2.63 -1.49
CA GLY A 313 8.80 2.59 -2.05
C GLY A 313 7.98 1.42 -1.50
N ASP A 314 6.68 1.49 -1.69
CA ASP A 314 5.74 0.39 -1.45
C ASP A 314 5.32 -0.27 -2.77
N SER A 315 4.93 0.50 -3.80
CA SER A 315 4.56 0.02 -5.14
C SER A 315 5.25 0.81 -6.25
N GLY A 316 5.36 0.21 -7.43
CA GLY A 316 5.52 0.94 -8.67
C GLY A 316 4.17 1.30 -9.27
N GLN A 317 4.18 2.03 -10.40
CA GLN A 317 2.99 2.32 -11.20
C GLN A 317 3.28 2.14 -12.69
N SER A 318 2.30 1.61 -13.42
CA SER A 318 2.31 1.56 -14.87
C SER A 318 1.59 2.77 -15.44
N ALA A 319 2.13 3.37 -16.50
CA ALA A 319 1.40 4.38 -17.25
C ALA A 319 0.09 3.81 -17.82
N VAL A 320 -0.97 4.57 -17.75
CA VAL A 320 -2.29 4.28 -18.33
C VAL A 320 -2.44 5.06 -19.62
N TYR A 321 -2.97 4.44 -20.66
CA TYR A 321 -3.19 5.10 -21.95
C TYR A 321 -4.10 6.34 -21.83
N ASP A 322 -3.94 7.31 -22.73
CA ASP A 322 -4.66 8.59 -22.70
C ASP A 322 -6.11 8.49 -23.18
N ASP A 323 -6.42 7.50 -24.02
CA ASP A 323 -7.78 7.25 -24.47
C ASP A 323 -8.54 6.35 -23.49
N ARG A 324 -9.63 6.85 -22.92
CA ARG A 324 -10.44 6.13 -21.93
C ARG A 324 -10.96 4.81 -22.46
N GLN A 325 -11.46 4.78 -23.68
CA GLN A 325 -12.10 3.61 -24.24
C GLN A 325 -11.08 2.51 -24.54
N ALA A 326 -9.88 2.91 -24.96
CA ALA A 326 -8.76 1.99 -25.13
C ALA A 326 -8.19 1.51 -23.80
N ALA A 327 -8.03 2.41 -22.81
CA ALA A 327 -7.33 2.14 -21.54
C ALA A 327 -8.14 1.32 -20.53
N THR A 328 -9.48 1.38 -20.58
CA THR A 328 -10.31 0.69 -19.58
C THR A 328 -10.80 -0.68 -20.06
N VAL A 329 -10.73 -1.66 -19.20
CA VAL A 329 -11.24 -3.03 -19.40
C VAL A 329 -12.42 -3.25 -18.48
N ASP A 330 -13.63 -3.19 -19.04
CA ASP A 330 -14.86 -3.51 -18.30
C ASP A 330 -15.17 -5.00 -18.46
N ILE A 331 -15.00 -5.75 -17.38
CA ILE A 331 -15.24 -7.19 -17.39
C ILE A 331 -16.71 -7.59 -17.22
N ARG A 332 -17.60 -6.64 -16.90
CA ARG A 332 -19.04 -6.92 -16.72
C ARG A 332 -19.73 -7.42 -18.00
N PRO A 333 -19.47 -6.88 -19.19
CA PRO A 333 -20.01 -7.42 -20.43
C PRO A 333 -19.61 -8.88 -20.71
N LEU A 334 -18.39 -9.28 -20.33
CA LEU A 334 -17.91 -10.66 -20.48
C LEU A 334 -18.67 -11.64 -19.57
N LEU A 335 -19.17 -11.13 -18.45
CA LEU A 335 -19.83 -11.89 -17.40
C LEU A 335 -21.35 -11.64 -17.34
N ASN A 336 -21.95 -11.09 -18.40
CA ASN A 336 -23.37 -10.73 -18.46
C ASN A 336 -24.35 -11.93 -18.40
N HIS A 337 -23.83 -13.14 -18.54
CA HIS A 337 -24.57 -14.39 -18.31
C HIS A 337 -24.92 -14.60 -16.83
N TYR A 338 -24.20 -13.92 -15.94
CA TYR A 338 -24.41 -13.99 -14.51
C TYR A 338 -25.09 -12.73 -13.98
N ARG A 339 -25.87 -12.87 -12.92
CA ARG A 339 -26.37 -11.73 -12.17
C ARG A 339 -25.27 -11.18 -11.29
N ILE A 340 -24.76 -10.01 -11.67
CA ILE A 340 -23.69 -9.31 -10.98
C ILE A 340 -24.29 -8.47 -9.85
N ALA A 341 -23.82 -8.66 -8.62
CA ALA A 341 -24.21 -7.85 -7.46
C ALA A 341 -23.85 -6.37 -7.68
N LYS A 342 -24.75 -5.47 -7.27
CA LYS A 342 -24.56 -4.03 -7.40
C LYS A 342 -23.87 -3.46 -6.17
N LEU A 343 -22.93 -2.54 -6.37
CA LEU A 343 -22.08 -1.97 -5.33
C LEU A 343 -22.88 -1.24 -4.22
N ASN A 344 -23.99 -0.59 -4.58
CA ASN A 344 -24.76 0.27 -3.69
C ASN A 344 -26.00 -0.41 -3.07
N GLN A 345 -26.10 -1.72 -3.20
CA GLN A 345 -27.22 -2.52 -2.69
C GLN A 345 -26.69 -3.69 -1.85
N PRO A 346 -27.44 -4.15 -0.85
CA PRO A 346 -27.14 -5.43 -0.23
C PRO A 346 -27.10 -6.54 -1.28
N VAL A 347 -26.14 -7.45 -1.13
CA VAL A 347 -26.08 -8.64 -1.97
C VAL A 347 -27.35 -9.44 -1.79
N ARG A 348 -28.04 -9.77 -2.90
CA ARG A 348 -29.31 -10.46 -2.94
C ARG A 348 -29.09 -11.97 -3.09
N THR A 349 -30.09 -12.75 -2.74
CA THR A 349 -30.04 -14.22 -2.87
C THR A 349 -29.87 -14.67 -4.32
N GLU A 350 -30.40 -13.90 -5.26
CA GLU A 350 -30.31 -14.17 -6.69
C GLU A 350 -28.99 -13.71 -7.34
N ASP A 351 -28.17 -12.92 -6.67
CA ASP A 351 -26.87 -12.49 -7.19
C ASP A 351 -25.93 -13.71 -7.26
N GLN A 352 -25.17 -13.80 -8.33
CA GLN A 352 -24.33 -14.95 -8.61
C GLN A 352 -22.84 -14.64 -8.48
N ILE A 353 -22.43 -13.42 -8.87
CA ILE A 353 -21.05 -12.98 -8.78
C ILE A 353 -20.94 -11.58 -8.20
N VAL A 354 -19.78 -11.32 -7.57
CA VAL A 354 -19.36 -9.99 -7.12
C VAL A 354 -18.04 -9.65 -7.77
N ILE A 355 -17.89 -8.42 -8.25
CA ILE A 355 -16.64 -7.90 -8.83
C ILE A 355 -16.05 -6.86 -7.88
N ALA A 356 -14.82 -7.10 -7.41
CA ALA A 356 -14.06 -6.18 -6.58
C ALA A 356 -12.80 -5.71 -7.33
N ALA A 357 -12.93 -4.57 -8.03
CA ALA A 357 -11.84 -4.00 -8.80
C ALA A 357 -10.87 -3.22 -7.89
N ASN A 358 -9.58 -3.46 -8.07
CA ASN A 358 -8.44 -2.79 -7.43
C ASN A 358 -7.50 -2.30 -8.54
N GLU A 359 -7.94 -1.31 -9.31
CA GLU A 359 -7.21 -0.69 -10.43
C GLU A 359 -6.77 -1.68 -11.52
N ARG A 360 -5.56 -2.23 -11.43
CA ARG A 360 -5.02 -3.15 -12.43
C ARG A 360 -5.18 -4.62 -12.08
N MET A 361 -5.92 -4.92 -11.01
CA MET A 361 -6.38 -6.27 -10.68
C MET A 361 -7.84 -6.27 -10.21
N ALA A 362 -8.49 -7.41 -10.24
CA ALA A 362 -9.80 -7.60 -9.62
C ALA A 362 -9.95 -9.01 -9.04
N TYR A 363 -10.75 -9.09 -7.99
CA TYR A 363 -11.34 -10.34 -7.52
C TYR A 363 -12.74 -10.49 -8.14
N ILE A 364 -13.06 -11.67 -8.67
CA ILE A 364 -14.38 -12.03 -9.19
C ILE A 364 -14.88 -13.22 -8.37
N TYR A 365 -15.82 -12.97 -7.48
CA TYR A 365 -16.33 -13.95 -6.53
C TYR A 365 -17.53 -14.70 -7.11
N ALA A 366 -17.51 -16.02 -7.06
CA ALA A 366 -18.68 -16.85 -7.24
C ALA A 366 -19.38 -17.00 -5.88
N ILE A 367 -20.46 -16.24 -5.67
CA ILE A 367 -21.21 -16.20 -4.39
C ILE A 367 -22.41 -17.14 -4.38
N ASN A 368 -22.71 -17.76 -5.53
CA ASN A 368 -23.73 -18.78 -5.70
C ASN A 368 -23.07 -20.10 -6.13
N ASP A 369 -23.48 -21.21 -5.54
CA ASP A 369 -22.88 -22.53 -5.78
C ASP A 369 -23.05 -23.04 -7.21
N ASN A 370 -24.04 -22.51 -7.95
CA ASN A 370 -24.27 -22.85 -9.36
C ASN A 370 -23.27 -22.17 -10.32
N VAL A 371 -22.38 -21.34 -9.84
CA VAL A 371 -21.35 -20.69 -10.65
C VAL A 371 -20.06 -21.52 -10.61
N GLU A 372 -19.67 -22.06 -11.75
CA GLU A 372 -18.39 -22.73 -11.89
C GLU A 372 -17.28 -21.72 -12.22
N LEU A 373 -16.20 -21.71 -11.42
CA LEU A 373 -15.06 -20.80 -11.66
C LEU A 373 -14.40 -21.03 -13.01
N SER A 374 -14.37 -22.27 -13.49
CA SER A 374 -13.86 -22.63 -14.83
C SER A 374 -14.62 -21.93 -15.95
N ASP A 375 -15.94 -21.75 -15.79
CA ASP A 375 -16.74 -21.06 -16.80
C ASP A 375 -16.52 -19.53 -16.73
N VAL A 376 -16.39 -18.97 -15.53
CA VAL A 376 -15.98 -17.57 -15.36
C VAL A 376 -14.63 -17.33 -16.06
N VAL A 377 -13.64 -18.21 -15.87
CA VAL A 377 -12.32 -18.13 -16.55
C VAL A 377 -12.47 -18.17 -18.07
N LYS A 378 -13.29 -19.09 -18.63
CA LYS A 378 -13.55 -19.18 -20.09
C LYS A 378 -14.11 -17.88 -20.67
N PHE A 379 -15.06 -17.23 -19.97
CA PHE A 379 -15.60 -15.94 -20.42
C PHE A 379 -14.52 -14.86 -20.39
N LEU A 380 -13.72 -14.79 -19.33
CA LEU A 380 -12.63 -13.80 -19.19
C LEU A 380 -11.53 -14.00 -20.24
N GLN A 381 -11.25 -15.23 -20.66
CA GLN A 381 -10.28 -15.51 -21.72
C GLN A 381 -10.64 -14.87 -23.07
N ASN A 382 -11.87 -14.38 -23.26
CA ASN A 382 -12.26 -13.65 -24.48
C ASN A 382 -11.66 -12.23 -24.56
N GLU A 383 -11.08 -11.69 -23.47
CA GLU A 383 -10.44 -10.36 -23.44
C GLU A 383 -8.92 -10.50 -23.51
N ASP A 384 -8.32 -9.99 -24.56
CA ASP A 384 -6.87 -10.06 -24.84
C ASP A 384 -6.01 -9.16 -23.93
N LYS A 385 -6.61 -8.12 -23.35
CA LYS A 385 -5.94 -7.21 -22.42
C LYS A 385 -5.73 -7.80 -21.03
N LEU A 386 -6.42 -8.92 -20.71
CA LEU A 386 -6.21 -9.63 -19.44
C LEU A 386 -4.87 -10.37 -19.47
N ASP A 387 -4.04 -10.07 -18.47
CA ASP A 387 -2.65 -10.56 -18.39
C ASP A 387 -2.56 -11.87 -17.60
N ILE A 388 -3.05 -11.88 -16.37
CA ILE A 388 -3.14 -13.08 -15.52
C ILE A 388 -4.60 -13.32 -15.19
N ILE A 389 -5.07 -14.54 -15.40
CA ILE A 389 -6.38 -15.04 -14.95
C ILE A 389 -6.07 -16.28 -14.11
N ALA A 390 -6.33 -16.21 -12.81
CA ALA A 390 -5.98 -17.29 -11.89
C ALA A 390 -7.18 -17.73 -11.05
N MET A 391 -7.31 -19.04 -10.88
CA MET A 391 -8.27 -19.66 -9.97
C MET A 391 -7.62 -20.77 -9.16
N LYS A 392 -8.22 -21.12 -8.02
CA LYS A 392 -7.81 -22.25 -7.19
C LYS A 392 -8.81 -23.40 -7.33
N ASP A 393 -8.30 -24.62 -7.50
CA ASP A 393 -9.12 -25.82 -7.52
C ASP A 393 -9.38 -26.38 -6.10
N GLY A 394 -10.21 -27.42 -6.01
CA GLY A 394 -10.54 -28.10 -4.75
C GLY A 394 -9.33 -28.84 -4.10
N LYS A 395 -8.20 -28.97 -4.81
CA LYS A 395 -6.96 -29.60 -4.33
C LYS A 395 -5.88 -28.57 -3.97
N ASN A 396 -6.25 -27.29 -3.93
CA ASN A 396 -5.36 -26.14 -3.69
C ASN A 396 -4.29 -25.90 -4.77
N ASN A 397 -4.44 -26.46 -5.97
CA ASN A 397 -3.62 -26.03 -7.10
C ASN A 397 -4.11 -24.67 -7.60
N ILE A 398 -3.17 -23.80 -7.90
CA ILE A 398 -3.46 -22.53 -8.57
C ILE A 398 -3.27 -22.73 -10.06
N HIS A 399 -4.32 -22.48 -10.81
CA HIS A 399 -4.36 -22.56 -12.26
C HIS A 399 -4.29 -21.15 -12.84
N VAL A 400 -3.38 -20.94 -13.78
CA VAL A 400 -3.12 -19.63 -14.41
C VAL A 400 -3.26 -19.76 -15.92
N THR A 401 -3.99 -18.80 -16.51
CA THR A 401 -4.09 -18.61 -17.96
C THR A 401 -4.06 -17.10 -18.28
N LYS A 402 -4.13 -16.73 -19.55
CA LYS A 402 -4.22 -15.35 -20.05
C LYS A 402 -5.38 -15.16 -21.02
N GLY A 403 -5.67 -13.90 -21.34
CA GLY A 403 -6.61 -13.60 -22.43
C GLY A 403 -6.16 -14.17 -23.77
N LYS A 404 -7.13 -14.62 -24.58
CA LYS A 404 -6.95 -15.16 -25.94
C LYS A 404 -5.90 -16.28 -26.06
N THR A 405 -5.69 -17.08 -25.00
CA THR A 405 -4.81 -18.24 -25.05
C THR A 405 -5.52 -19.51 -24.56
N GLY A 406 -5.20 -20.65 -25.16
CA GLY A 406 -5.62 -21.97 -24.66
C GLY A 406 -4.62 -22.61 -23.71
N LYS A 407 -3.52 -21.91 -23.37
CA LYS A 407 -2.47 -22.41 -22.51
C LYS A 407 -2.90 -22.39 -21.04
N LEU A 408 -2.36 -23.33 -20.27
CA LEU A 408 -2.60 -23.45 -18.83
C LEU A 408 -1.27 -23.71 -18.12
N PHE A 409 -1.05 -23.02 -17.04
CA PHE A 409 -0.01 -23.27 -16.06
C PHE A 409 -0.62 -23.57 -14.71
N SER A 410 -0.07 -24.52 -13.98
CA SER A 410 -0.58 -24.91 -12.66
C SER A 410 0.56 -25.08 -11.68
N TYR A 411 0.35 -24.67 -10.43
CA TYR A 411 1.37 -24.83 -9.41
C TYR A 411 0.76 -24.90 -8.00
N HIS A 412 1.55 -25.41 -7.05
CA HIS A 412 1.27 -25.36 -5.63
C HIS A 412 2.59 -25.37 -4.82
N PRO A 413 2.58 -24.90 -3.55
CA PRO A 413 3.73 -24.99 -2.67
C PRO A 413 4.19 -26.42 -2.41
N GLY A 414 5.48 -26.60 -2.17
CA GLY A 414 6.10 -27.91 -1.99
C GLY A 414 6.49 -28.56 -3.33
N GLY A 415 7.49 -29.45 -3.30
CA GLY A 415 7.95 -30.16 -4.48
C GLY A 415 9.43 -29.91 -4.78
N LYS A 416 9.83 -30.27 -5.99
CA LYS A 416 11.26 -30.33 -6.37
C LYS A 416 11.85 -29.03 -6.93
N PHE A 417 11.00 -28.10 -7.38
CA PHE A 417 11.47 -26.87 -7.99
C PHE A 417 11.72 -25.81 -6.92
N ILE A 418 12.90 -25.22 -6.91
CA ILE A 418 13.30 -24.22 -5.91
C ILE A 418 13.53 -22.89 -6.60
N ASP A 419 12.87 -21.85 -6.13
CA ASP A 419 13.03 -20.50 -6.66
C ASP A 419 14.26 -19.77 -6.07
N GLU A 420 14.51 -18.57 -6.56
CA GLU A 420 15.65 -17.73 -6.15
C GLU A 420 15.57 -17.24 -4.70
N TYR A 421 14.40 -17.40 -4.05
CA TYR A 421 14.18 -17.10 -2.63
C TYR A 421 14.24 -18.34 -1.73
N GLY A 422 14.47 -19.52 -2.32
CA GLY A 422 14.59 -20.79 -1.61
C GLY A 422 13.24 -21.45 -1.29
N GLN A 423 12.15 -20.98 -1.89
CA GLN A 423 10.82 -21.57 -1.76
C GLN A 423 10.67 -22.76 -2.72
N SER A 424 9.97 -23.81 -2.28
CA SER A 424 9.78 -25.02 -3.07
C SER A 424 8.41 -25.09 -3.70
N TRP A 425 8.34 -25.55 -4.95
CA TRP A 425 7.14 -25.56 -5.80
C TRP A 425 6.99 -26.86 -6.59
N THR A 426 5.76 -27.24 -6.85
CA THR A 426 5.38 -28.19 -7.89
C THR A 426 4.79 -27.39 -9.05
N LEU A 427 5.28 -27.63 -10.26
CA LEU A 427 4.88 -26.91 -11.47
C LEU A 427 4.38 -27.90 -12.53
N SER A 428 3.42 -27.48 -13.35
CA SER A 428 2.88 -28.22 -14.49
C SER A 428 2.33 -27.26 -15.55
N GLY A 429 2.54 -27.57 -16.82
CA GLY A 429 2.01 -26.80 -17.95
C GLY A 429 2.97 -25.74 -18.48
N GLU A 430 2.43 -24.64 -19.00
CA GLU A 430 3.14 -23.61 -19.77
C GLU A 430 3.73 -22.51 -18.90
N GLU A 431 4.99 -22.63 -18.57
CA GLU A 431 5.73 -21.72 -17.66
C GLU A 431 5.85 -20.28 -18.20
N ASP A 432 5.79 -20.10 -19.52
CA ASP A 432 5.83 -18.79 -20.19
C ASP A 432 4.63 -17.88 -19.85
N LEU A 433 3.52 -18.45 -19.39
CA LEU A 433 2.35 -17.67 -18.94
C LEU A 433 2.67 -16.75 -17.75
N VAL A 434 3.61 -17.15 -16.91
CA VAL A 434 4.08 -16.39 -15.74
C VAL A 434 5.54 -15.96 -15.87
N ASP A 435 6.08 -16.05 -17.08
CA ASP A 435 7.47 -15.65 -17.45
C ASP A 435 8.53 -16.18 -16.48
N ILE A 436 8.44 -17.47 -16.14
CA ILE A 436 9.45 -18.16 -15.35
C ILE A 436 10.31 -19.03 -16.27
N LYS A 437 11.56 -19.22 -15.86
CA LYS A 437 12.50 -20.14 -16.52
C LYS A 437 12.97 -21.18 -15.52
N VAL A 438 12.84 -22.44 -15.89
CA VAL A 438 13.30 -23.57 -15.06
C VAL A 438 14.55 -24.17 -15.66
N ASN A 439 15.63 -24.25 -14.87
CA ASN A 439 16.85 -24.91 -15.24
C ASN A 439 17.38 -25.71 -14.02
N ASN A 440 17.63 -27.01 -14.19
CA ASN A 440 18.13 -27.90 -13.13
C ASN A 440 17.30 -27.78 -11.82
N ASN A 441 15.98 -27.81 -11.93
CA ASN A 441 15.02 -27.59 -10.84
C ASN A 441 15.14 -26.24 -10.13
N ARG A 442 15.85 -25.26 -10.71
CA ARG A 442 15.89 -23.88 -10.21
C ARG A 442 14.99 -23.01 -11.05
N ILE A 443 14.14 -22.23 -10.36
CA ILE A 443 13.24 -21.27 -10.96
C ILE A 443 13.90 -19.90 -10.93
N LYS A 444 13.84 -19.20 -12.08
CA LYS A 444 14.18 -17.79 -12.21
C LYS A 444 12.96 -17.04 -12.70
N TYR A 445 12.61 -15.97 -12.01
CA TYR A 445 11.50 -15.09 -12.36
C TYR A 445 11.91 -14.08 -13.45
N GLY A 446 10.97 -13.72 -14.33
CA GLY A 446 11.08 -12.65 -15.31
C GLY A 446 10.22 -11.44 -14.94
N LYS A 447 9.31 -11.04 -15.83
CA LYS A 447 8.43 -9.85 -15.69
C LYS A 447 7.48 -9.88 -14.48
N TYR A 448 7.31 -11.04 -13.83
CA TYR A 448 6.46 -11.21 -12.67
C TYR A 448 7.32 -11.71 -11.49
N PRO A 449 8.06 -10.81 -10.82
CA PRO A 449 8.98 -11.19 -9.75
C PRO A 449 8.22 -11.84 -8.59
N ASP A 450 8.74 -12.97 -8.08
CA ASP A 450 8.14 -13.77 -6.99
C ASP A 450 6.66 -14.12 -7.21
N VAL A 451 6.26 -14.34 -8.48
CA VAL A 451 4.85 -14.51 -8.86
C VAL A 451 4.18 -15.68 -8.13
N LEU A 452 4.92 -16.78 -7.90
CA LEU A 452 4.34 -17.98 -7.30
C LEU A 452 3.89 -17.72 -5.86
N ALA A 453 4.74 -17.12 -5.03
CA ALA A 453 4.41 -16.82 -3.63
C ALA A 453 3.39 -15.68 -3.51
N ARG A 454 3.54 -14.63 -4.30
CA ARG A 454 2.67 -13.46 -4.27
C ARG A 454 1.24 -13.79 -4.72
N LEU A 455 1.09 -14.52 -5.83
CA LEU A 455 -0.22 -14.98 -6.30
C LEU A 455 -0.81 -16.04 -5.37
N HIS A 456 0.00 -16.94 -4.81
CA HIS A 456 -0.46 -17.87 -3.77
C HIS A 456 -1.02 -17.12 -2.57
N GLY A 457 -0.34 -16.06 -2.12
CA GLY A 457 -0.80 -15.18 -1.06
C GLY A 457 -2.19 -14.61 -1.35
N ALA A 458 -2.40 -14.04 -2.54
CA ALA A 458 -3.70 -13.47 -2.92
C ALA A 458 -4.80 -14.54 -3.07
N MET A 459 -4.48 -15.71 -3.64
CA MET A 459 -5.43 -16.82 -3.83
C MET A 459 -5.86 -17.52 -2.53
N ASN A 460 -5.16 -17.23 -1.41
CA ASN A 460 -5.44 -17.78 -0.08
C ASN A 460 -5.67 -16.69 0.97
N SER A 461 -5.85 -15.43 0.56
CA SER A 461 -5.91 -14.28 1.46
C SER A 461 -7.17 -14.21 2.33
N HIS A 462 -8.29 -14.75 1.85
CA HIS A 462 -9.58 -14.72 2.54
C HIS A 462 -10.51 -15.83 2.05
N GLU A 463 -11.63 -16.00 2.74
CA GLU A 463 -12.62 -17.03 2.43
C GLU A 463 -13.41 -16.67 1.17
N GLY A 464 -13.78 -17.70 0.40
CA GLY A 464 -14.64 -17.61 -0.77
C GLY A 464 -14.07 -18.34 -1.98
N ARG A 465 -14.91 -18.46 -3.00
CA ARG A 465 -14.58 -19.00 -4.33
C ARG A 465 -14.42 -17.81 -5.27
N TYR A 466 -13.23 -17.57 -5.80
CA TYR A 466 -12.98 -16.41 -6.66
C TYR A 466 -11.89 -16.66 -7.70
N VAL A 467 -11.95 -15.84 -8.74
CA VAL A 467 -10.92 -15.70 -9.77
C VAL A 467 -10.18 -14.38 -9.49
N VAL A 468 -8.87 -14.40 -9.62
CA VAL A 468 -8.02 -13.21 -9.65
C VAL A 468 -7.70 -12.89 -11.10
N VAL A 469 -7.89 -11.63 -11.50
CA VAL A 469 -7.51 -11.16 -12.83
C VAL A 469 -6.62 -9.94 -12.73
N THR A 470 -5.65 -9.82 -13.66
CA THR A 470 -4.87 -8.60 -13.84
C THR A 470 -4.91 -8.17 -15.31
N VAL A 471 -4.54 -6.91 -15.58
CA VAL A 471 -4.43 -6.38 -16.93
C VAL A 471 -2.99 -6.06 -17.30
N GLN A 472 -2.69 -6.09 -18.59
CA GLN A 472 -1.40 -5.67 -19.14
C GLN A 472 -1.08 -4.20 -18.80
N PRO A 473 0.20 -3.78 -18.77
CA PRO A 473 0.57 -2.37 -18.65
C PRO A 473 -0.13 -1.52 -19.72
N GLY A 474 -0.62 -0.36 -19.33
CA GLY A 474 -1.40 0.54 -20.19
C GLY A 474 -2.91 0.51 -19.89
N TYR A 475 -3.39 -0.54 -19.23
CA TYR A 475 -4.81 -0.77 -18.98
C TYR A 475 -5.17 -0.75 -17.50
N GLU A 476 -6.43 -0.42 -17.20
CA GLU A 476 -7.07 -0.52 -15.89
C GLU A 476 -8.35 -1.36 -15.97
N LEU A 477 -8.60 -2.15 -14.92
CA LEU A 477 -9.88 -2.86 -14.73
C LEU A 477 -10.91 -1.90 -14.14
N VAL A 478 -12.10 -1.91 -14.70
CA VAL A 478 -13.21 -1.14 -14.15
C VAL A 478 -14.35 -2.06 -13.74
N GLY A 479 -14.86 -1.80 -12.55
CA GLY A 479 -16.10 -2.31 -12.05
C GLY A 479 -17.16 -1.21 -11.98
N GLU A 480 -18.18 -1.38 -11.13
CA GLU A 480 -19.18 -0.35 -10.90
C GLU A 480 -18.56 0.83 -10.14
N SER A 481 -18.40 1.98 -10.81
CA SER A 481 -17.86 3.24 -10.24
C SER A 481 -16.38 3.22 -9.83
N SER A 482 -15.59 2.29 -10.33
CA SER A 482 -14.14 2.30 -10.11
C SER A 482 -13.51 3.64 -10.51
N PRO A 483 -12.54 4.14 -9.75
CA PRO A 483 -11.70 5.25 -10.19
C PRO A 483 -10.95 4.85 -11.46
N THR A 484 -10.57 5.83 -12.26
CA THR A 484 -9.74 5.63 -13.45
C THR A 484 -8.68 6.72 -13.54
N HIS A 485 -7.49 6.35 -14.00
CA HIS A 485 -6.30 7.22 -14.04
C HIS A 485 -5.81 7.45 -15.47
N ILE A 486 -6.75 7.77 -16.37
CA ILE A 486 -6.50 7.95 -17.81
C ILE A 486 -5.40 8.99 -18.04
N GLY A 487 -4.36 8.62 -18.80
CA GLY A 487 -3.17 9.44 -19.02
C GLY A 487 -2.26 9.62 -17.80
N GLY A 488 -2.57 8.94 -16.71
CA GLY A 488 -1.80 8.95 -15.48
C GLY A 488 -1.07 7.63 -15.22
N GLY A 489 -0.99 7.21 -13.96
CA GLY A 489 -0.44 5.95 -13.53
C GLY A 489 -1.44 5.13 -12.72
N ALA A 490 -1.30 3.81 -12.76
CA ALA A 490 -2.07 2.88 -11.94
C ALA A 490 -1.21 1.67 -11.57
N HIS A 491 -1.60 0.98 -10.50
CA HIS A 491 -0.93 -0.20 -9.98
C HIS A 491 -1.93 -1.30 -9.60
N GLY A 492 -1.48 -2.36 -8.96
CA GLY A 492 -2.35 -3.48 -8.53
C GLY A 492 -1.95 -4.82 -9.09
N SER A 493 -1.16 -4.87 -10.19
CA SER A 493 -0.83 -6.12 -10.87
C SER A 493 0.43 -6.80 -10.34
N LEU A 494 0.70 -8.00 -10.87
CA LEU A 494 1.93 -8.78 -10.60
C LEU A 494 3.12 -8.31 -11.42
N HIS A 495 2.90 -7.48 -12.46
CA HIS A 495 3.93 -7.07 -13.39
C HIS A 495 5.05 -6.26 -12.70
N GLU A 496 6.29 -6.40 -13.14
CA GLU A 496 7.47 -5.72 -12.58
C GLU A 496 7.31 -4.20 -12.44
N LYS A 497 6.59 -3.55 -13.37
CA LYS A 497 6.33 -2.10 -13.33
C LYS A 497 5.54 -1.66 -12.10
N ASP A 498 4.66 -2.52 -11.58
CA ASP A 498 3.87 -2.26 -10.38
C ASP A 498 4.58 -2.79 -9.12
N SER A 499 5.54 -3.69 -9.29
CA SER A 499 6.07 -4.56 -8.23
C SER A 499 7.46 -4.20 -7.75
N LEU A 500 8.28 -3.53 -8.57
CA LEU A 500 9.67 -3.21 -8.22
C LEU A 500 9.80 -1.80 -7.69
N VAL A 501 10.40 -1.68 -6.51
CA VAL A 501 10.59 -0.41 -5.80
C VAL A 501 12.03 -0.25 -5.32
N PRO A 502 12.54 0.99 -5.19
CA PRO A 502 13.88 1.24 -4.66
C PRO A 502 13.93 1.15 -3.13
N LEU A 503 15.11 0.86 -2.61
CA LEU A 503 15.45 0.85 -1.20
C LEU A 503 16.80 1.53 -0.99
N ILE A 504 16.84 2.56 -0.14
CA ILE A 504 18.04 3.22 0.35
C ILE A 504 18.25 2.82 1.81
N ILE A 505 19.46 2.40 2.18
CA ILE A 505 19.84 2.04 3.54
C ILE A 505 21.07 2.88 3.92
N SER A 506 21.01 3.61 5.04
CA SER A 506 22.14 4.36 5.57
C SER A 506 22.29 4.17 7.09
N GLY A 507 23.49 4.34 7.61
CA GLY A 507 23.79 4.20 9.04
C GLY A 507 24.08 2.78 9.51
N THR A 508 24.03 1.79 8.61
CA THR A 508 24.42 0.38 8.83
C THR A 508 25.01 -0.22 7.57
N ASN A 509 25.84 -1.28 7.72
CA ASN A 509 26.40 -2.06 6.62
C ASN A 509 25.61 -3.36 6.36
N THR A 510 24.60 -3.67 7.17
CA THR A 510 23.76 -4.85 6.97
C THR A 510 22.67 -4.58 5.94
N ARG A 511 22.10 -5.65 5.40
CA ARG A 511 21.01 -5.61 4.42
C ARG A 511 20.04 -6.76 4.64
N PRO A 512 18.81 -6.67 4.12
CA PRO A 512 17.87 -7.80 4.13
C PRO A 512 18.46 -9.04 3.46
N LYS A 513 18.07 -10.21 3.93
CA LYS A 513 18.50 -11.49 3.36
C LYS A 513 18.11 -11.62 1.89
N THR A 514 16.91 -11.18 1.55
CA THR A 514 16.41 -11.09 0.17
C THR A 514 15.80 -9.71 -0.07
N LEU A 515 15.74 -9.31 -1.33
CA LEU A 515 15.19 -8.01 -1.74
C LEU A 515 13.69 -8.13 -2.02
N ARG A 516 12.92 -8.49 -0.98
CA ARG A 516 11.45 -8.55 -0.99
C ARG A 516 10.91 -7.82 0.22
N ILE A 517 9.78 -7.13 0.05
CA ILE A 517 9.18 -6.36 1.14
C ILE A 517 8.77 -7.25 2.34
N VAL A 518 8.41 -8.50 2.07
CA VAL A 518 8.03 -9.50 3.08
C VAL A 518 9.18 -9.85 4.04
N ASP A 519 10.43 -9.69 3.61
CA ASP A 519 11.61 -10.03 4.43
C ASP A 519 12.19 -8.83 5.20
N ILE A 520 11.64 -7.62 4.98
CA ILE A 520 12.14 -6.38 5.62
C ILE A 520 11.87 -6.34 7.13
N LYS A 521 10.70 -6.82 7.58
CA LYS A 521 10.34 -6.84 9.01
C LYS A 521 11.39 -7.58 9.84
N ASP A 522 11.73 -8.80 9.44
CA ASP A 522 12.66 -9.65 10.21
C ASP A 522 14.06 -9.04 10.25
N TRP A 523 14.48 -8.40 9.17
CA TRP A 523 15.74 -7.66 9.14
C TRP A 523 15.71 -6.45 10.07
N ILE A 524 14.64 -5.65 10.10
CA ILE A 524 14.49 -4.53 11.06
C ILE A 524 14.56 -5.04 12.51
N LEU A 525 13.89 -6.16 12.80
CA LEU A 525 13.95 -6.77 14.12
C LEU A 525 15.35 -7.25 14.51
N GLN A 526 16.17 -7.71 13.54
CA GLN A 526 17.59 -8.02 13.76
C GLN A 526 18.39 -6.76 14.10
N LEU A 527 18.25 -5.68 13.30
CA LEU A 527 18.95 -4.40 13.52
C LEU A 527 18.76 -3.85 14.94
N VAL A 528 17.58 -3.99 15.52
CA VAL A 528 17.32 -3.50 16.89
C VAL A 528 17.68 -4.51 17.99
N ASN A 529 18.03 -5.75 17.66
CA ASN A 529 18.47 -6.76 18.62
C ASN A 529 20.00 -6.88 18.70
N GLU A 530 20.70 -6.54 17.60
CA GLU A 530 22.17 -6.44 17.53
C GLU A 530 22.69 -5.21 18.28
#